data_d119bacb86438a8145710a58c7bad46a
#
_entry.id   d119bacb86438a8145710a58c7bad46a
#
_cell.length_a   1.000
_cell.length_b   1.000
_cell.length_c   1.000
_cell.angle_alpha   90.00
_cell.angle_beta   90.00
_cell.angle_gamma   90.00
#
_symmetry.space_group_name_H-M   'P 1'
#
loop_
_entity.id
_entity.type
_entity.pdbx_description
1 polymer ?
#
loop_
_entity_poly.entity_id
_entity_poly.type
_entity_poly.pdbx_seq_one_letter_code
_entity_poly.pdbx_strand_id
1 'polypeptide(L)'
;MKSDPRRMGTPASPRPSVFSIWPHRLALLLVCATFPLLFIGGLVTSKGAGLAVPDWPTTFGHNMFFYPWSKMVGNIFYEHSHRLVASFVGLVTIAFTVTVWLRESRAWLRWLAAAALALVIVQGVLGGLRVVLLEQTLAIVHAATAQAFFALTVVLAVLTSKKWLGLPEPMNSLNDGGRLRRLCLATTALIYTQVIIGAVLRHTGERVDAHLAFAALVALHTMLILIRISRNHARVYELQRPALVLFVLLLLQLLLGTV
;
A
#
# COMPACT_ATOMS: atom_id res chain seq x y z
N MET A 1 -37.54 -57.81 -4.97
CA MET A 1 -36.51 -56.93 -5.55
C MET A 1 -36.12 -55.93 -4.44
N LYS A 2 -35.03 -56.26 -3.66
CA LYS A 2 -34.57 -55.43 -2.53
C LYS A 2 -33.62 -54.37 -3.10
N SER A 3 -33.97 -53.10 -2.96
CA SER A 3 -33.13 -51.94 -3.31
C SER A 3 -31.95 -51.87 -2.32
N ASP A 4 -30.71 -51.88 -2.83
CA ASP A 4 -29.47 -51.70 -2.08
C ASP A 4 -29.30 -50.22 -1.65
N PRO A 5 -29.25 -49.88 -0.34
CA PRO A 5 -29.15 -48.51 0.12
C PRO A 5 -27.69 -47.94 0.15
N ARG A 6 -26.73 -48.58 -0.51
CA ARG A 6 -25.30 -48.26 -0.42
C ARG A 6 -24.74 -47.38 -1.56
N ARG A 7 -25.57 -46.64 -2.29
CA ARG A 7 -25.09 -45.62 -3.23
C ARG A 7 -25.31 -44.19 -2.73
N MET A 8 -24.97 -43.94 -1.48
CA MET A 8 -24.72 -42.54 -1.08
C MET A 8 -23.31 -42.20 -1.53
N GLY A 9 -23.24 -41.40 -2.60
CA GLY A 9 -21.97 -40.86 -3.09
C GLY A 9 -21.29 -40.08 -1.97
N THR A 10 -20.09 -40.50 -1.60
CA THR A 10 -19.22 -39.73 -0.72
C THR A 10 -19.10 -38.28 -1.28
N PRO A 11 -19.36 -37.24 -0.49
CA PRO A 11 -19.13 -35.88 -0.95
C PRO A 11 -17.67 -35.77 -1.38
N ALA A 12 -17.45 -35.29 -2.62
CA ALA A 12 -16.12 -35.09 -3.17
C ALA A 12 -15.34 -34.22 -2.20
N SER A 13 -14.23 -34.72 -1.67
CA SER A 13 -13.32 -33.94 -0.84
C SER A 13 -12.93 -32.68 -1.60
N PRO A 14 -12.99 -31.49 -0.99
CA PRO A 14 -12.56 -30.26 -1.65
C PRO A 14 -11.12 -30.46 -2.14
N ARG A 15 -10.90 -30.29 -3.45
CA ARG A 15 -9.55 -30.39 -4.05
C ARG A 15 -8.65 -29.43 -3.26
N PRO A 16 -7.49 -29.90 -2.78
CA PRO A 16 -6.55 -29.01 -2.13
C PRO A 16 -6.23 -27.87 -3.10
N SER A 17 -6.46 -26.64 -2.67
CA SER A 17 -6.13 -25.45 -3.45
C SER A 17 -4.63 -25.48 -3.73
N VAL A 18 -4.24 -25.69 -4.99
CA VAL A 18 -2.82 -25.70 -5.39
C VAL A 18 -2.27 -24.30 -5.10
N PHE A 19 -1.44 -24.20 -4.06
CA PHE A 19 -0.79 -22.94 -3.70
C PHE A 19 0.03 -22.45 -4.90
N SER A 20 -0.38 -21.34 -5.48
CA SER A 20 0.40 -20.67 -6.54
C SER A 20 1.34 -19.63 -5.92
N ILE A 21 2.61 -19.69 -6.26
CA ILE A 21 3.62 -18.72 -5.80
C ILE A 21 3.52 -17.37 -6.52
N TRP A 22 2.87 -17.34 -7.68
CA TRP A 22 2.84 -16.16 -8.55
C TRP A 22 2.12 -14.96 -7.95
N PRO A 23 0.93 -15.09 -7.28
CA PRO A 23 0.31 -13.96 -6.60
C PRO A 23 1.26 -13.28 -5.61
N HIS A 24 2.01 -14.06 -4.83
CA HIS A 24 2.95 -13.52 -3.86
C HIS A 24 4.15 -12.82 -4.51
N ARG A 25 4.74 -13.41 -5.56
CA ARG A 25 5.86 -12.80 -6.29
C ARG A 25 5.46 -11.46 -6.93
N LEU A 26 4.28 -11.40 -7.55
CA LEU A 26 3.78 -10.16 -8.15
C LEU A 26 3.42 -9.13 -7.09
N ALA A 27 2.88 -9.54 -5.93
CA ALA A 27 2.64 -8.64 -4.81
C ALA A 27 3.95 -8.05 -4.26
N LEU A 28 5.01 -8.85 -4.13
CA LEU A 28 6.34 -8.34 -3.74
C LEU A 28 6.90 -7.38 -4.78
N LEU A 29 6.80 -7.72 -6.07
CA LEU A 29 7.23 -6.82 -7.15
C LEU A 29 6.46 -5.50 -7.07
N LEU A 30 5.15 -5.57 -6.80
CA LEU A 30 4.30 -4.39 -6.67
C LEU A 30 4.74 -3.50 -5.49
N VAL A 31 5.03 -4.08 -4.32
CA VAL A 31 5.59 -3.34 -3.18
C VAL A 31 6.93 -2.70 -3.55
N CYS A 32 7.85 -3.49 -4.13
CA CYS A 32 9.19 -3.03 -4.52
C CYS A 32 9.17 -1.94 -5.61
N ALA A 33 8.18 -1.94 -6.49
CA ALA A 33 8.02 -0.92 -7.52
C ALA A 33 7.29 0.34 -7.00
N THR A 34 6.31 0.17 -6.10
CA THR A 34 5.53 1.29 -5.56
C THR A 34 6.35 2.13 -4.58
N PHE A 35 7.22 1.52 -3.78
CA PHE A 35 8.06 2.26 -2.82
C PHE A 35 8.96 3.31 -3.49
N PRO A 36 9.79 2.97 -4.52
CA PRO A 36 10.55 3.97 -5.27
C PRO A 36 9.64 5.00 -5.97
N LEU A 37 8.47 4.60 -6.46
CA LEU A 37 7.51 5.52 -7.07
C LEU A 37 7.08 6.62 -6.09
N LEU A 38 6.79 6.27 -4.83
CA LEU A 38 6.46 7.26 -3.79
C LEU A 38 7.63 8.21 -3.53
N PHE A 39 8.86 7.68 -3.49
CA PHE A 39 10.06 8.49 -3.33
C PHE A 39 10.26 9.47 -4.50
N ILE A 40 10.13 9.00 -5.75
CA ILE A 40 10.21 9.84 -6.95
C ILE A 40 9.10 10.91 -6.91
N GLY A 41 7.86 10.55 -6.51
CA GLY A 41 6.77 11.51 -6.33
C GLY A 41 7.08 12.58 -5.29
N GLY A 42 7.73 12.20 -4.19
CA GLY A 42 8.25 13.14 -3.19
C GLY A 42 9.30 14.10 -3.78
N LEU A 43 10.21 13.60 -4.62
CA LEU A 43 11.20 14.42 -5.33
C LEU A 43 10.53 15.39 -6.31
N VAL A 44 9.52 14.94 -7.06
CA VAL A 44 8.73 15.81 -7.97
C VAL A 44 8.16 17.01 -7.19
N THR A 45 7.58 16.77 -6.01
CA THR A 45 7.05 17.83 -5.16
C THR A 45 8.17 18.71 -4.58
N SER A 46 9.26 18.12 -4.08
CA SER A 46 10.37 18.85 -3.44
C SER A 46 11.16 19.73 -4.41
N LYS A 47 11.23 19.35 -5.68
CA LYS A 47 11.90 20.10 -6.74
C LYS A 47 10.97 21.10 -7.45
N GLY A 48 9.70 21.20 -7.04
CA GLY A 48 8.72 22.02 -7.76
C GLY A 48 8.47 21.52 -9.20
N ALA A 49 8.73 20.23 -9.45
CA ALA A 49 8.70 19.66 -10.80
C ALA A 49 7.30 19.20 -11.24
N GLY A 50 6.29 19.27 -10.37
CA GLY A 50 4.98 18.64 -10.59
C GLY A 50 4.11 19.26 -11.69
N LEU A 51 4.59 20.31 -12.36
CA LEU A 51 3.95 20.97 -13.50
C LEU A 51 4.95 21.20 -14.64
N ALA A 52 6.08 20.47 -14.66
CA ALA A 52 7.09 20.61 -15.69
C ALA A 52 6.65 20.06 -17.06
N VAL A 53 5.66 19.13 -17.04
CA VAL A 53 5.02 18.57 -18.24
C VAL A 53 3.54 18.96 -18.20
N PRO A 54 3.09 19.92 -19.02
CA PRO A 54 1.79 20.57 -18.87
C PRO A 54 0.60 19.75 -19.36
N ASP A 55 0.84 18.67 -20.08
CA ASP A 55 -0.18 17.85 -20.72
C ASP A 55 -0.25 16.43 -20.12
N TRP A 56 -1.42 15.81 -20.24
CA TRP A 56 -1.67 14.42 -19.84
C TRP A 56 -2.84 13.86 -20.69
N PRO A 57 -2.75 12.62 -21.18
CA PRO A 57 -1.76 11.55 -20.95
C PRO A 57 -0.49 11.65 -21.81
N THR A 58 -0.32 12.69 -22.57
CA THR A 58 0.85 12.96 -23.41
C THR A 58 1.99 13.65 -22.63
N THR A 59 3.13 13.85 -23.31
CA THR A 59 4.28 14.60 -22.82
C THR A 59 4.69 15.56 -23.95
N PHE A 60 4.37 16.83 -23.83
CA PHE A 60 4.54 17.85 -24.89
C PHE A 60 3.99 17.41 -26.24
N GLY A 61 2.75 16.86 -26.25
CA GLY A 61 2.06 16.35 -27.43
C GLY A 61 2.57 15.01 -27.95
N HIS A 62 3.68 14.47 -27.42
CA HIS A 62 4.19 13.14 -27.78
C HIS A 62 3.52 12.05 -26.93
N ASN A 63 3.44 10.83 -27.47
CA ASN A 63 3.18 9.67 -26.64
C ASN A 63 4.25 9.57 -25.55
N MET A 64 3.84 9.47 -24.26
CA MET A 64 4.78 9.55 -23.16
C MET A 64 5.84 8.43 -23.17
N PHE A 65 5.55 7.25 -23.74
CA PHE A 65 6.51 6.15 -23.84
C PHE A 65 7.57 6.35 -24.93
N PHE A 66 7.31 7.25 -25.89
CA PHE A 66 8.22 7.56 -26.99
C PHE A 66 8.79 8.98 -26.90
N TYR A 67 8.64 9.65 -25.76
CA TYR A 67 9.25 10.96 -25.55
C TYR A 67 10.79 10.86 -25.58
N PRO A 68 11.48 11.72 -26.34
CA PRO A 68 12.93 11.61 -26.50
C PRO A 68 13.71 11.77 -25.20
N TRP A 69 14.54 10.81 -24.85
CA TRP A 69 15.37 10.82 -23.64
C TRP A 69 16.27 12.07 -23.54
N SER A 70 16.77 12.54 -24.68
CA SER A 70 17.60 13.76 -24.75
C SER A 70 16.91 15.02 -24.31
N LYS A 71 15.54 15.04 -24.32
CA LYS A 71 14.72 16.16 -23.86
C LYS A 71 14.29 16.04 -22.40
N MET A 72 14.58 14.93 -21.74
CA MET A 72 14.29 14.69 -20.32
C MET A 72 15.36 15.38 -19.46
N VAL A 73 15.29 16.70 -19.34
CA VAL A 73 16.25 17.51 -18.57
C VAL A 73 15.57 18.28 -17.45
N GLY A 74 16.32 18.55 -16.38
CA GLY A 74 15.82 19.34 -15.24
C GLY A 74 14.54 18.78 -14.63
N ASN A 75 13.55 19.60 -14.42
CA ASN A 75 12.26 19.22 -13.81
C ASN A 75 11.45 18.23 -14.66
N ILE A 76 11.60 18.27 -15.99
CA ILE A 76 10.96 17.31 -16.90
C ILE A 76 11.44 15.88 -16.57
N PHE A 77 12.72 15.69 -16.26
CA PHE A 77 13.26 14.39 -15.89
C PHE A 77 12.53 13.79 -14.69
N TYR A 78 12.31 14.57 -13.63
CA TYR A 78 11.63 14.07 -12.42
C TYR A 78 10.17 13.71 -12.70
N GLU A 79 9.41 14.63 -13.33
CA GLU A 79 7.99 14.40 -13.57
C GLU A 79 7.74 13.28 -14.59
N HIS A 80 8.49 13.29 -15.69
CA HIS A 80 8.31 12.26 -16.71
C HIS A 80 8.74 10.86 -16.22
N SER A 81 9.87 10.76 -15.49
CA SER A 81 10.28 9.51 -14.85
C SER A 81 9.22 8.99 -13.88
N HIS A 82 8.61 9.88 -13.08
CA HIS A 82 7.50 9.51 -12.20
C HIS A 82 6.34 8.88 -12.98
N ARG A 83 5.94 9.48 -14.11
CA ARG A 83 4.86 8.96 -14.97
C ARG A 83 5.20 7.58 -15.55
N LEU A 84 6.44 7.36 -16.01
CA LEU A 84 6.87 6.07 -16.55
C LEU A 84 6.86 4.98 -15.48
N VAL A 85 7.40 5.26 -14.29
CA VAL A 85 7.37 4.31 -13.17
C VAL A 85 5.94 4.04 -12.70
N ALA A 86 5.07 5.07 -12.67
CA ALA A 86 3.65 4.90 -12.34
C ALA A 86 2.94 3.98 -13.35
N SER A 87 3.24 4.11 -14.65
CA SER A 87 2.70 3.22 -15.68
C SER A 87 3.16 1.78 -15.49
N PHE A 88 4.43 1.57 -15.13
CA PHE A 88 4.96 0.25 -14.79
C PHE A 88 4.23 -0.36 -13.59
N VAL A 89 4.02 0.41 -12.51
CA VAL A 89 3.24 -0.03 -11.33
C VAL A 89 1.81 -0.38 -11.74
N GLY A 90 1.18 0.39 -12.63
CA GLY A 90 -0.12 0.09 -13.20
C GLY A 90 -0.16 -1.26 -13.91
N LEU A 91 0.81 -1.54 -14.78
CA LEU A 91 0.93 -2.82 -15.49
C LEU A 91 1.16 -4.00 -14.53
N VAL A 92 2.01 -3.84 -13.53
CA VAL A 92 2.22 -4.87 -12.50
C VAL A 92 0.94 -5.12 -11.70
N THR A 93 0.15 -4.06 -11.40
CA THR A 93 -1.13 -4.20 -10.70
C THR A 93 -2.15 -4.98 -11.54
N ILE A 94 -2.22 -4.73 -12.85
CA ILE A 94 -3.06 -5.52 -13.77
C ILE A 94 -2.63 -6.98 -13.76
N ALA A 95 -1.33 -7.26 -13.95
CA ALA A 95 -0.79 -8.62 -13.95
C ALA A 95 -1.05 -9.35 -12.61
N PHE A 96 -0.88 -8.65 -11.49
CA PHE A 96 -1.21 -9.15 -10.17
C PHE A 96 -2.70 -9.52 -10.05
N THR A 97 -3.58 -8.59 -10.42
CA THR A 97 -5.04 -8.79 -10.32
C THR A 97 -5.49 -9.96 -11.17
N VAL A 98 -5.07 -10.04 -12.44
CA VAL A 98 -5.37 -11.17 -13.31
C VAL A 98 -4.87 -12.49 -12.72
N THR A 99 -3.63 -12.52 -12.22
CA THR A 99 -3.04 -13.73 -11.62
C THR A 99 -3.82 -14.17 -10.38
N VAL A 100 -4.24 -13.24 -9.52
CA VAL A 100 -5.08 -13.53 -8.35
C VAL A 100 -6.43 -14.10 -8.78
N TRP A 101 -7.09 -13.51 -9.79
CA TRP A 101 -8.38 -14.03 -10.28
C TRP A 101 -8.28 -15.44 -10.84
N LEU A 102 -7.19 -15.79 -11.51
CA LEU A 102 -6.97 -17.10 -12.12
C LEU A 102 -6.45 -18.17 -11.15
N ARG A 103 -5.74 -17.78 -10.08
CA ARG A 103 -4.99 -18.73 -9.24
C ARG A 103 -5.42 -18.76 -7.79
N GLU A 104 -6.22 -17.80 -7.33
CA GLU A 104 -6.64 -17.68 -5.93
C GLU A 104 -8.10 -18.12 -5.76
N SER A 105 -8.37 -18.97 -4.78
CA SER A 105 -9.73 -19.45 -4.48
C SER A 105 -10.51 -18.54 -3.54
N ARG A 106 -9.83 -17.73 -2.72
CA ARG A 106 -10.43 -16.84 -1.72
C ARG A 106 -11.09 -15.64 -2.41
N ALA A 107 -12.43 -15.62 -2.50
CA ALA A 107 -13.20 -14.58 -3.17
C ALA A 107 -12.88 -13.17 -2.64
N TRP A 108 -12.77 -13.02 -1.31
CA TRP A 108 -12.45 -11.74 -0.69
C TRP A 108 -11.08 -11.18 -1.13
N LEU A 109 -10.07 -12.05 -1.37
CA LEU A 109 -8.75 -11.62 -1.86
C LEU A 109 -8.79 -11.18 -3.33
N ARG A 110 -9.65 -11.81 -4.16
CA ARG A 110 -9.89 -11.37 -5.54
C ARG A 110 -10.48 -9.95 -5.55
N TRP A 111 -11.47 -9.68 -4.68
CA TRP A 111 -12.04 -8.34 -4.56
C TRP A 111 -11.05 -7.32 -4.01
N LEU A 112 -10.16 -7.72 -3.11
CA LEU A 112 -9.10 -6.84 -2.62
C LEU A 112 -8.08 -6.51 -3.73
N ALA A 113 -7.75 -7.46 -4.59
CA ALA A 113 -6.93 -7.23 -5.77
C ALA A 113 -7.63 -6.30 -6.79
N ALA A 114 -8.93 -6.47 -7.00
CA ALA A 114 -9.73 -5.56 -7.84
C ALA A 114 -9.77 -4.13 -7.24
N ALA A 115 -9.88 -4.00 -5.92
CA ALA A 115 -9.80 -2.71 -5.24
C ALA A 115 -8.44 -2.04 -5.44
N ALA A 116 -7.33 -2.79 -5.41
CA ALA A 116 -6.01 -2.26 -5.72
C ALA A 116 -5.91 -1.77 -7.18
N LEU A 117 -6.50 -2.51 -8.14
CA LEU A 117 -6.57 -2.09 -9.54
C LEU A 117 -7.42 -0.82 -9.70
N ALA A 118 -8.58 -0.75 -9.07
CA ALA A 118 -9.41 0.45 -9.10
C ALA A 118 -8.65 1.65 -8.51
N LEU A 119 -7.96 1.46 -7.39
CA LEU A 119 -7.21 2.52 -6.72
C LEU A 119 -6.02 3.01 -7.55
N VAL A 120 -5.29 2.14 -8.27
CA VAL A 120 -4.19 2.58 -9.15
C VAL A 120 -4.71 3.35 -10.37
N ILE A 121 -5.89 2.99 -10.88
CA ILE A 121 -6.56 3.77 -11.95
C ILE A 121 -6.92 5.16 -11.43
N VAL A 122 -7.53 5.24 -10.25
CA VAL A 122 -7.83 6.53 -9.58
C VAL A 122 -6.55 7.34 -9.38
N GLN A 123 -5.43 6.71 -8.99
CA GLN A 123 -4.13 7.38 -8.87
C GLN A 123 -3.66 7.99 -10.20
N GLY A 124 -3.76 7.25 -11.30
CA GLY A 124 -3.42 7.77 -12.63
C GLY A 124 -4.26 8.99 -13.01
N VAL A 125 -5.58 8.90 -12.80
CA VAL A 125 -6.51 9.99 -13.10
C VAL A 125 -6.25 11.23 -12.22
N LEU A 126 -6.11 11.05 -10.91
CA LEU A 126 -5.80 12.15 -9.99
C LEU A 126 -4.46 12.83 -10.33
N GLY A 127 -3.44 12.02 -10.66
CA GLY A 127 -2.13 12.53 -11.08
C GLY A 127 -2.18 13.33 -12.38
N GLY A 128 -3.01 12.91 -13.34
CA GLY A 128 -3.23 13.64 -14.59
C GLY A 128 -4.06 14.92 -14.40
N LEU A 129 -5.20 14.80 -13.71
CA LEU A 129 -6.10 15.95 -13.49
C LEU A 129 -5.44 17.07 -12.69
N ARG A 130 -4.59 16.78 -11.70
CA ARG A 130 -3.87 17.81 -10.95
C ARG A 130 -2.99 18.68 -11.86
N VAL A 131 -2.44 18.10 -12.93
CA VAL A 131 -1.60 18.81 -13.89
C VAL A 131 -2.47 19.67 -14.83
N VAL A 132 -3.52 19.07 -15.39
CA VAL A 132 -4.39 19.75 -16.37
C VAL A 132 -5.23 20.84 -15.74
N LEU A 133 -5.76 20.63 -14.50
CA LEU A 133 -6.62 21.58 -13.80
C LEU A 133 -5.83 22.53 -12.88
N LEU A 134 -4.54 22.29 -12.65
CA LEU A 134 -3.68 23.07 -11.75
C LEU A 134 -4.21 23.13 -10.29
N GLU A 135 -4.98 22.11 -9.87
CA GLU A 135 -5.68 22.09 -8.59
C GLU A 135 -4.84 21.47 -7.47
N GLN A 136 -4.53 22.27 -6.47
CA GLN A 136 -3.73 21.86 -5.31
C GLN A 136 -4.44 20.77 -4.47
N THR A 137 -5.75 20.85 -4.33
CA THR A 137 -6.55 19.85 -3.62
C THR A 137 -6.38 18.45 -4.23
N LEU A 138 -6.33 18.37 -5.57
CA LEU A 138 -6.08 17.08 -6.25
C LEU A 138 -4.68 16.54 -5.94
N ALA A 139 -3.67 17.40 -5.77
CA ALA A 139 -2.33 16.97 -5.37
C ALA A 139 -2.32 16.39 -3.95
N ILE A 140 -3.05 17.00 -3.00
CA ILE A 140 -3.20 16.49 -1.63
C ILE A 140 -3.90 15.12 -1.62
N VAL A 141 -5.03 15.00 -2.34
CA VAL A 141 -5.79 13.75 -2.44
C VAL A 141 -4.96 12.67 -3.11
N HIS A 142 -4.25 13.00 -4.21
CA HIS A 142 -3.35 12.07 -4.89
C HIS A 142 -2.24 11.57 -3.95
N ALA A 143 -1.59 12.47 -3.19
CA ALA A 143 -0.54 12.09 -2.25
C ALA A 143 -1.07 11.18 -1.11
N ALA A 144 -2.22 11.52 -0.51
CA ALA A 144 -2.81 10.74 0.57
C ALA A 144 -3.28 9.35 0.08
N THR A 145 -3.95 9.28 -1.07
CA THR A 145 -4.44 8.01 -1.62
C THR A 145 -3.31 7.13 -2.17
N ALA A 146 -2.18 7.70 -2.60
CA ALA A 146 -0.99 6.95 -2.97
C ALA A 146 -0.42 6.14 -1.78
N GLN A 147 -0.43 6.70 -0.57
CA GLN A 147 -0.02 5.99 0.65
C GLN A 147 -1.00 4.86 1.00
N ALA A 148 -2.30 5.06 0.80
CA ALA A 148 -3.30 3.98 0.96
C ALA A 148 -3.08 2.86 -0.04
N PHE A 149 -2.76 3.17 -1.30
CA PHE A 149 -2.41 2.18 -2.31
C PHE A 149 -1.16 1.39 -1.91
N PHE A 150 -0.10 2.06 -1.45
CA PHE A 150 1.10 1.38 -0.97
C PHE A 150 0.82 0.46 0.21
N ALA A 151 0.07 0.94 1.22
CA ALA A 151 -0.34 0.10 2.36
C ALA A 151 -1.11 -1.14 1.90
N LEU A 152 -2.03 -0.99 0.92
CA LEU A 152 -2.77 -2.09 0.35
C LEU A 152 -1.84 -3.10 -0.37
N THR A 153 -0.82 -2.64 -1.11
CA THR A 153 0.15 -3.54 -1.76
C THR A 153 0.92 -4.38 -0.74
N VAL A 154 1.31 -3.78 0.40
CA VAL A 154 1.96 -4.50 1.51
C VAL A 154 1.02 -5.54 2.13
N VAL A 155 -0.25 -5.18 2.37
CA VAL A 155 -1.28 -6.11 2.86
C VAL A 155 -1.44 -7.29 1.91
N LEU A 156 -1.54 -7.03 0.60
CA LEU A 156 -1.65 -8.08 -0.42
C LEU A 156 -0.41 -8.99 -0.45
N ALA A 157 0.80 -8.45 -0.27
CA ALA A 157 2.02 -9.24 -0.17
C ALA A 157 2.01 -10.16 1.06
N VAL A 158 1.54 -9.67 2.21
CA VAL A 158 1.38 -10.48 3.43
C VAL A 158 0.36 -11.58 3.22
N LEU A 159 -0.85 -11.25 2.75
CA LEU A 159 -1.99 -12.16 2.60
C LEU A 159 -1.76 -13.28 1.56
N THR A 160 -0.86 -13.05 0.59
CA THR A 160 -0.47 -14.03 -0.42
C THR A 160 0.75 -14.86 -0.01
N SER A 161 1.40 -14.56 1.13
CA SER A 161 2.60 -15.26 1.58
C SER A 161 2.29 -16.66 2.13
N LYS A 162 3.22 -17.60 1.93
CA LYS A 162 3.14 -18.95 2.53
C LYS A 162 3.07 -18.89 4.06
N LYS A 163 3.77 -17.93 4.66
CA LYS A 163 3.79 -17.77 6.11
C LYS A 163 2.40 -17.42 6.65
N TRP A 164 1.68 -16.51 5.99
CA TRP A 164 0.32 -16.15 6.37
C TRP A 164 -0.64 -17.34 6.24
N LEU A 165 -0.51 -18.11 5.16
CA LEU A 165 -1.35 -19.30 4.91
C LEU A 165 -1.09 -20.45 5.87
N GLY A 166 0.11 -20.54 6.42
CA GLY A 166 0.51 -21.57 7.39
C GLY A 166 0.33 -21.15 8.85
N LEU A 167 -0.23 -19.97 9.14
CA LEU A 167 -0.53 -19.58 10.51
C LEU A 167 -1.63 -20.50 11.08
N PRO A 168 -1.48 -21.01 12.31
CA PRO A 168 -2.56 -21.72 13.01
C PRO A 168 -3.76 -20.77 13.20
N GLU A 169 -4.94 -21.37 13.38
CA GLU A 169 -6.24 -20.70 13.57
C GLU A 169 -6.16 -19.40 14.40
N PRO A 170 -7.08 -18.45 14.17
CA PRO A 170 -6.89 -17.04 14.48
C PRO A 170 -6.55 -16.77 15.95
N MET A 171 -5.69 -15.77 16.17
CA MET A 171 -5.22 -15.24 17.46
C MET A 171 -6.34 -14.87 18.48
N ASN A 172 -7.59 -15.22 18.22
CA ASN A 172 -8.69 -15.07 19.18
C ASN A 172 -8.50 -15.93 20.46
N SER A 173 -7.62 -16.92 20.42
CA SER A 173 -7.22 -17.72 21.58
C SER A 173 -6.23 -17.00 22.53
N LEU A 174 -5.66 -15.88 22.11
CA LEU A 174 -4.80 -15.08 22.99
C LEU A 174 -5.68 -14.23 23.93
N ASN A 175 -5.52 -14.38 25.21
CA ASN A 175 -6.28 -13.66 26.26
C ASN A 175 -6.34 -12.14 26.09
N ASP A 176 -5.48 -11.56 25.23
CA ASP A 176 -5.35 -10.13 24.96
C ASP A 176 -5.56 -9.75 23.48
N GLY A 177 -5.84 -10.72 22.61
CA GLY A 177 -5.92 -10.52 21.16
C GLY A 177 -6.91 -9.43 20.73
N GLY A 178 -8.06 -9.34 21.38
CA GLY A 178 -9.08 -8.32 21.06
C GLY A 178 -8.65 -6.89 21.39
N ARG A 179 -7.87 -6.70 22.47
CA ARG A 179 -7.35 -5.38 22.84
C ARG A 179 -6.19 -4.98 21.91
N LEU A 180 -5.28 -5.91 21.62
CA LEU A 180 -4.18 -5.67 20.69
C LEU A 180 -4.71 -5.31 19.30
N ARG A 181 -5.72 -6.02 18.79
CA ARG A 181 -6.37 -5.70 17.51
C ARG A 181 -6.94 -4.28 17.48
N ARG A 182 -7.68 -3.86 18.54
CA ARG A 182 -8.22 -2.49 18.63
C ARG A 182 -7.11 -1.45 18.64
N LEU A 183 -6.04 -1.69 19.40
CA LEU A 183 -4.89 -0.79 19.45
C LEU A 183 -4.22 -0.67 18.07
N CYS A 184 -3.99 -1.77 17.36
CA CYS A 184 -3.44 -1.76 16.00
C CYS A 184 -4.34 -1.01 15.01
N LEU A 185 -5.66 -1.23 15.06
CA LEU A 185 -6.61 -0.52 14.19
C LEU A 185 -6.62 0.99 14.48
N ALA A 186 -6.65 1.39 15.76
CA ALA A 186 -6.57 2.80 16.15
C ALA A 186 -5.26 3.44 15.70
N THR A 187 -4.13 2.74 15.89
CA THR A 187 -2.82 3.23 15.43
C THR A 187 -2.78 3.38 13.90
N THR A 188 -3.34 2.43 13.16
CA THR A 188 -3.41 2.52 11.69
C THR A 188 -4.24 3.72 11.26
N ALA A 189 -5.39 3.97 11.90
CA ALA A 189 -6.21 5.15 11.62
C ALA A 189 -5.46 6.46 11.94
N LEU A 190 -4.74 6.52 13.07
CA LEU A 190 -3.93 7.68 13.45
C LEU A 190 -2.78 7.92 12.45
N ILE A 191 -2.08 6.87 12.03
CA ILE A 191 -1.02 6.98 11.02
C ILE A 191 -1.59 7.52 9.70
N TYR A 192 -2.75 7.03 9.26
CA TYR A 192 -3.35 7.51 8.02
C TYR A 192 -3.85 8.97 8.15
N THR A 193 -4.40 9.35 9.29
CA THR A 193 -4.74 10.76 9.58
C THR A 193 -3.48 11.65 9.55
N GLN A 194 -2.37 11.17 10.14
CA GLN A 194 -1.09 11.86 10.09
C GLN A 194 -0.57 12.03 8.66
N VAL A 195 -0.76 11.03 7.79
CA VAL A 195 -0.42 11.11 6.35
C VAL A 195 -1.24 12.21 5.66
N ILE A 196 -2.55 12.30 5.93
CA ILE A 196 -3.42 13.33 5.35
C ILE A 196 -2.97 14.73 5.82
N ILE A 197 -2.76 14.91 7.13
CA ILE A 197 -2.30 16.18 7.70
C ILE A 197 -0.92 16.56 7.12
N GLY A 198 -0.02 15.58 6.98
CA GLY A 198 1.30 15.76 6.35
C GLY A 198 1.20 16.16 4.86
N ALA A 199 0.25 15.60 4.12
CA ALA A 199 -0.01 16.00 2.74
C ALA A 199 -0.54 17.46 2.66
N VAL A 200 -1.45 17.83 3.57
CA VAL A 200 -1.91 19.23 3.68
C VAL A 200 -0.73 20.14 3.99
N LEU A 201 0.01 19.87 5.06
CA LEU A 201 1.19 20.65 5.45
C LEU A 201 2.18 20.80 4.27
N ARG A 202 2.48 19.72 3.57
CA ARG A 202 3.44 19.70 2.47
C ARG A 202 3.02 20.58 1.29
N HIS A 203 1.72 20.66 1.01
CA HIS A 203 1.19 21.40 -0.14
C HIS A 203 0.74 22.83 0.18
N THR A 204 0.33 23.10 1.43
CA THR A 204 -0.19 24.43 1.83
C THR A 204 0.76 25.21 2.74
N GLY A 205 1.68 24.52 3.41
CA GLY A 205 2.49 25.10 4.49
C GLY A 205 1.73 25.29 5.82
N GLU A 206 0.45 24.86 5.87
CA GLU A 206 -0.42 25.06 7.03
C GLU A 206 -0.50 23.78 7.91
N ARG A 207 -1.04 23.94 9.15
CA ARG A 207 -1.31 22.83 10.07
C ARG A 207 -0.10 22.13 10.68
N VAL A 208 0.99 22.87 10.87
CA VAL A 208 2.19 22.35 11.56
C VAL A 208 1.85 21.89 12.96
N ASP A 209 1.01 22.65 13.70
CA ASP A 209 0.52 22.31 15.04
C ASP A 209 -0.22 20.98 15.08
N ALA A 210 -1.18 20.78 14.17
CA ALA A 210 -1.89 19.50 14.05
C ALA A 210 -0.94 18.36 13.66
N HIS A 211 0.00 18.61 12.72
CA HIS A 211 0.98 17.61 12.31
C HIS A 211 1.84 17.13 13.49
N LEU A 212 2.33 18.04 14.31
CA LEU A 212 3.13 17.71 15.50
C LEU A 212 2.31 16.99 16.56
N ALA A 213 1.07 17.43 16.82
CA ALA A 213 0.19 16.79 17.79
C ALA A 213 -0.13 15.33 17.39
N PHE A 214 -0.47 15.11 16.13
CA PHE A 214 -0.74 13.75 15.63
C PHE A 214 0.53 12.89 15.55
N ALA A 215 1.70 13.46 15.26
CA ALA A 215 2.96 12.75 15.32
C ALA A 215 3.23 12.22 16.73
N ALA A 216 2.98 13.02 17.77
CA ALA A 216 3.10 12.59 19.16
C ALA A 216 2.10 11.47 19.51
N LEU A 217 0.84 11.54 19.02
CA LEU A 217 -0.14 10.48 19.22
C LEU A 217 0.27 9.18 18.52
N VAL A 218 0.78 9.25 17.28
CA VAL A 218 1.31 8.08 16.56
C VAL A 218 2.50 7.47 17.32
N ALA A 219 3.42 8.29 17.83
CA ALA A 219 4.54 7.83 18.61
C ALA A 219 4.09 7.11 19.90
N LEU A 220 3.15 7.70 20.64
CA LEU A 220 2.56 7.09 21.83
C LEU A 220 1.92 5.74 21.52
N HIS A 221 1.06 5.65 20.50
CA HIS A 221 0.36 4.43 20.16
C HIS A 221 1.31 3.33 19.65
N THR A 222 2.32 3.70 18.89
CA THR A 222 3.38 2.76 18.44
C THR A 222 4.15 2.20 19.63
N MET A 223 4.50 3.05 20.61
CA MET A 223 5.14 2.61 21.85
C MET A 223 4.24 1.68 22.66
N LEU A 224 2.94 2.00 22.76
CA LEU A 224 1.97 1.13 23.46
C LEU A 224 1.85 -0.24 22.80
N ILE A 225 1.86 -0.32 21.46
CA ILE A 225 1.89 -1.60 20.72
C ILE A 225 3.16 -2.38 21.09
N LEU A 226 4.34 -1.74 21.03
CA LEU A 226 5.62 -2.40 21.32
C LEU A 226 5.65 -2.94 22.74
N ILE A 227 5.29 -2.10 23.74
CA ILE A 227 5.26 -2.49 25.15
C ILE A 227 4.28 -3.66 25.36
N ARG A 228 3.09 -3.58 24.77
CA ARG A 228 2.07 -4.62 24.94
C ARG A 228 2.52 -5.96 24.36
N ILE A 229 3.09 -5.95 23.16
CA ILE A 229 3.62 -7.16 22.52
C ILE A 229 4.79 -7.72 23.33
N SER A 230 5.72 -6.88 23.79
CA SER A 230 6.88 -7.31 24.56
C SER A 230 6.50 -7.91 25.93
N ARG A 231 5.44 -7.39 26.58
CA ARG A 231 4.97 -7.91 27.86
C ARG A 231 4.11 -9.16 27.75
N ASN A 232 3.16 -9.18 26.82
CA ASN A 232 2.12 -10.21 26.78
C ASN A 232 2.35 -11.29 25.71
N HIS A 233 3.21 -11.01 24.72
CA HIS A 233 3.45 -11.86 23.56
C HIS A 233 4.93 -12.02 23.23
N ALA A 234 5.81 -12.02 24.26
CA ALA A 234 7.26 -12.05 24.12
C ALA A 234 7.81 -13.26 23.32
N ARG A 235 7.05 -14.35 23.26
CA ARG A 235 7.44 -15.57 22.54
C ARG A 235 6.88 -15.65 21.11
N VAL A 236 6.07 -14.67 20.68
CA VAL A 236 5.43 -14.65 19.36
C VAL A 236 6.25 -13.76 18.42
N TYR A 237 7.26 -14.33 17.79
CA TYR A 237 8.18 -13.62 16.88
C TYR A 237 7.44 -12.93 15.70
N GLU A 238 6.30 -13.50 15.29
CA GLU A 238 5.43 -12.96 14.25
C GLU A 238 4.85 -11.59 14.60
N LEU A 239 4.72 -11.26 15.89
CA LEU A 239 4.27 -9.98 16.38
C LEU A 239 5.44 -9.07 16.76
N GLN A 240 6.49 -9.62 17.38
CA GLN A 240 7.60 -8.82 17.87
C GLN A 240 8.40 -8.14 16.76
N ARG A 241 8.76 -8.89 15.72
CA ARG A 241 9.55 -8.35 14.59
C ARG A 241 8.86 -7.18 13.89
N PRO A 242 7.58 -7.29 13.45
CA PRO A 242 6.88 -6.14 12.87
C PRO A 242 6.72 -4.96 13.82
N ALA A 243 6.48 -5.19 15.13
CA ALA A 243 6.39 -4.11 16.11
C ALA A 243 7.71 -3.36 16.28
N LEU A 244 8.83 -4.07 16.32
CA LEU A 244 10.15 -3.47 16.36
C LEU A 244 10.47 -2.69 15.09
N VAL A 245 10.17 -3.26 13.92
CA VAL A 245 10.36 -2.58 12.63
C VAL A 245 9.53 -1.31 12.57
N LEU A 246 8.25 -1.35 12.99
CA LEU A 246 7.39 -0.17 13.05
C LEU A 246 7.99 0.92 13.94
N PHE A 247 8.51 0.54 15.12
CA PHE A 247 9.15 1.48 16.04
C PHE A 247 10.43 2.10 15.47
N VAL A 248 11.29 1.29 14.85
CA VAL A 248 12.51 1.79 14.19
C VAL A 248 12.18 2.73 13.04
N LEU A 249 11.19 2.39 12.19
CA LEU A 249 10.73 3.26 11.12
C LEU A 249 10.16 4.58 11.64
N LEU A 250 9.43 4.54 12.76
CA LEU A 250 8.95 5.77 13.43
C LEU A 250 10.11 6.65 13.87
N LEU A 251 11.14 6.09 14.51
CA LEU A 251 12.31 6.87 14.95
C LEU A 251 13.03 7.50 13.74
N LEU A 252 13.21 6.73 12.67
CA LEU A 252 13.80 7.25 11.42
C LEU A 252 12.96 8.40 10.84
N GLN A 253 11.62 8.25 10.82
CA GLN A 253 10.71 9.27 10.33
C GLN A 253 10.76 10.56 11.16
N LEU A 254 10.84 10.43 12.49
CA LEU A 254 10.98 11.59 13.40
C LEU A 254 12.31 12.30 13.16
N LEU A 255 13.41 11.56 13.03
CA LEU A 255 14.73 12.13 12.73
C LEU A 255 14.75 12.87 11.39
N LEU A 256 14.16 12.27 10.33
CA LEU A 256 14.08 12.90 9.01
C LEU A 256 13.13 14.11 8.98
N GLY A 257 12.15 14.18 9.87
CA GLY A 257 11.21 15.29 9.97
C GLY A 257 11.76 16.51 10.74
N THR A 258 12.92 16.37 11.40
CA THR A 258 13.59 17.50 12.11
C THR A 258 14.67 18.19 11.27
N VAL A 259 14.97 17.68 10.09
CA VAL A 259 15.94 18.21 9.12
C VAL A 259 15.19 18.88 7.97
#